data_91e2c65d41236a5416f0a4c566b0cf62
#
_entry.id   91e2c65d41236a5416f0a4c566b0cf62
#
_cell.length_a   1.000
_cell.length_b   1.000
_cell.length_c   1.000
_cell.angle_alpha   90.00
_cell.angle_beta   90.00
_cell.angle_gamma   90.00
#
_symmetry.space_group_name_H-M   'P 1'
#
loop_
_entity.id
_entity.type
_entity.pdbx_description
1 polymer ?
#
loop_
_entity_poly.entity_id
_entity_poly.type
_entity_poly.pdbx_seq_one_letter_code
_entity_poly.pdbx_strand_id
1 'polypeptide(L)'
;LGDVYKRQELNNRKVAVIGCGFVGATSAFGLMQSGLFSEMVLIDANTEKAEGEAMDISHGIPFARPMKIYAGGYDDIMDAAIIVVTAGANQKPGETRLDLVQKNVGIFKSIIPEIAKRDYQGILLIVSNPVDILTYTAHKLSGMPENRVIGSGTVLDTARLKYELGEHLGVDSRSVHAFIIGEHGDSEIAAWSSANVSGIPLNTFCEMRGHFNHDDSMERIAANVRNSAYEIIAKKNATYYGIAMSVKRICEAIVRDEKSILPVSGMIHGMYGVEDVVLSMPAIVGKNGIERQVPISLDEDEQKQLQKSAQILKEMAEQVL
;
A
#
# COMPACT_ATOMS: atom_id res chain seq x y z
N LEU A 1 8.99 -20.71 -38.87
CA LEU A 1 9.19 -21.54 -37.66
C LEU A 1 9.08 -20.58 -36.51
N GLY A 2 7.88 -20.60 -35.86
CA GLY A 2 7.50 -19.64 -34.87
C GLY A 2 8.35 -19.75 -33.62
N ASP A 3 8.84 -18.62 -33.17
CA ASP A 3 9.30 -18.44 -31.80
C ASP A 3 8.10 -18.67 -30.88
N VAL A 4 8.06 -19.85 -30.28
CA VAL A 4 7.20 -20.14 -29.16
C VAL A 4 7.76 -19.28 -28.02
N TYR A 5 7.18 -18.10 -27.80
CA TYR A 5 7.36 -17.35 -26.57
C TYR A 5 6.90 -18.27 -25.45
N LYS A 6 7.87 -18.94 -24.80
CA LYS A 6 7.58 -19.59 -23.52
C LYS A 6 7.12 -18.47 -22.59
N ARG A 7 5.81 -18.44 -22.28
CA ARG A 7 5.33 -17.65 -21.16
C ARG A 7 6.23 -17.99 -19.98
N GLN A 8 6.92 -16.99 -19.48
CA GLN A 8 7.79 -17.18 -18.32
C GLN A 8 6.89 -17.50 -17.15
N GLU A 9 7.01 -18.70 -16.58
CA GLU A 9 6.22 -19.09 -15.40
C GLU A 9 6.64 -18.20 -14.24
N LEU A 10 5.65 -17.65 -13.52
CA LEU A 10 5.91 -16.83 -12.34
C LEU A 10 6.57 -17.68 -11.25
N ASN A 11 7.65 -17.17 -10.68
CA ASN A 11 8.26 -17.70 -9.50
C ASN A 11 7.57 -17.12 -8.25
N ASN A 12 6.64 -17.87 -7.67
CA ASN A 12 5.88 -17.42 -6.49
C ASN A 12 6.76 -17.09 -5.27
N ARG A 13 8.05 -17.38 -5.34
CA ARG A 13 9.03 -17.09 -4.30
C ARG A 13 10.03 -16.01 -4.70
N LYS A 14 9.74 -15.25 -5.74
CA LYS A 14 10.55 -14.12 -6.18
C LYS A 14 9.78 -12.82 -6.03
N VAL A 15 10.46 -11.80 -5.53
CA VAL A 15 9.96 -10.43 -5.40
C VAL A 15 10.95 -9.46 -6.01
N ALA A 16 10.45 -8.39 -6.59
CA ALA A 16 11.25 -7.27 -7.04
C ALA A 16 10.87 -6.00 -6.28
N VAL A 17 11.83 -5.13 -5.99
CA VAL A 17 11.61 -3.81 -5.40
C VAL A 17 12.23 -2.76 -6.32
N ILE A 18 11.40 -1.86 -6.84
CA ILE A 18 11.82 -0.74 -7.69
C ILE A 18 11.82 0.54 -6.86
N GLY A 19 13.00 1.12 -6.67
CA GLY A 19 13.27 2.24 -5.79
C GLY A 19 13.89 1.79 -4.47
N CYS A 20 15.18 2.09 -4.26
CA CYS A 20 15.95 1.72 -3.07
C CYS A 20 16.14 2.90 -2.11
N GLY A 21 15.10 3.77 -1.99
CA GLY A 21 15.04 4.79 -0.95
C GLY A 21 14.75 4.17 0.43
N PHE A 22 14.53 5.01 1.45
CA PHE A 22 14.24 4.54 2.81
C PHE A 22 13.10 3.51 2.86
N VAL A 23 12.02 3.75 2.12
CA VAL A 23 10.87 2.85 2.09
C VAL A 23 11.22 1.54 1.39
N GLY A 24 11.87 1.60 0.21
CA GLY A 24 12.24 0.41 -0.56
C GLY A 24 13.25 -0.47 0.16
N ALA A 25 14.33 0.11 0.67
CA ALA A 25 15.35 -0.62 1.43
C ALA A 25 14.78 -1.26 2.70
N THR A 26 13.95 -0.51 3.46
CA THR A 26 13.31 -1.06 4.66
C THR A 26 12.29 -2.16 4.32
N SER A 27 11.55 -2.00 3.22
CA SER A 27 10.63 -3.04 2.74
C SER A 27 11.39 -4.30 2.31
N ALA A 28 12.49 -4.14 1.56
CA ALA A 28 13.36 -5.25 1.17
C ALA A 28 13.90 -6.01 2.40
N PHE A 29 14.39 -5.28 3.41
CA PHE A 29 14.83 -5.88 4.66
C PHE A 29 13.70 -6.63 5.40
N GLY A 30 12.50 -6.02 5.49
CA GLY A 30 11.34 -6.65 6.10
C GLY A 30 10.87 -7.91 5.36
N LEU A 31 10.94 -7.91 4.02
CA LEU A 31 10.63 -9.05 3.18
C LEU A 31 11.67 -10.16 3.32
N MET A 32 12.96 -9.82 3.42
CA MET A 32 14.04 -10.78 3.69
C MET A 32 13.78 -11.52 5.02
N GLN A 33 13.49 -10.79 6.09
CA GLN A 33 13.20 -11.39 7.40
C GLN A 33 11.93 -12.24 7.41
N SER A 34 10.97 -11.97 6.54
CA SER A 34 9.68 -12.68 6.50
C SER A 34 9.83 -14.16 6.12
N GLY A 35 10.86 -14.50 5.35
CA GLY A 35 11.05 -15.83 4.77
C GLY A 35 9.98 -16.21 3.72
N LEU A 36 9.23 -15.24 3.20
CA LEU A 36 8.22 -15.47 2.15
C LEU A 36 8.87 -15.81 0.81
N PHE A 37 9.99 -15.19 0.51
CA PHE A 37 10.67 -15.27 -0.77
C PHE A 37 12.01 -15.97 -0.65
N SER A 38 12.47 -16.57 -1.74
CA SER A 38 13.82 -17.16 -1.88
C SER A 38 14.71 -16.35 -2.84
N GLU A 39 14.13 -15.38 -3.53
CA GLU A 39 14.84 -14.49 -4.44
C GLU A 39 14.26 -13.07 -4.39
N MET A 40 15.14 -12.08 -4.39
CA MET A 40 14.80 -10.65 -4.41
C MET A 40 15.71 -9.90 -5.36
N VAL A 41 15.09 -9.10 -6.23
CA VAL A 41 15.79 -8.19 -7.14
C VAL A 41 15.54 -6.75 -6.72
N LEU A 42 16.59 -5.98 -6.57
CA LEU A 42 16.52 -4.55 -6.26
C LEU A 42 16.86 -3.73 -7.51
N ILE A 43 16.02 -2.76 -7.83
CA ILE A 43 16.22 -1.83 -8.94
C ILE A 43 16.16 -0.40 -8.43
N ASP A 44 17.12 0.41 -8.81
CA ASP A 44 17.09 1.87 -8.58
C ASP A 44 17.68 2.59 -9.80
N ALA A 45 17.28 3.82 -10.03
CA ALA A 45 17.91 4.68 -11.06
C ALA A 45 19.38 4.91 -10.77
N ASN A 46 19.79 4.90 -9.50
CA ASN A 46 21.17 4.80 -9.07
C ASN A 46 21.53 3.33 -8.81
N THR A 47 22.15 2.70 -9.78
CA THR A 47 22.52 1.28 -9.74
C THR A 47 23.46 0.96 -8.57
N GLU A 48 24.45 1.83 -8.32
CA GLU A 48 25.40 1.65 -7.19
C GLU A 48 24.67 1.61 -5.85
N LYS A 49 23.61 2.40 -5.70
CA LYS A 49 22.76 2.36 -4.51
C LYS A 49 22.03 1.04 -4.38
N ALA A 50 21.44 0.54 -5.47
CA ALA A 50 20.76 -0.76 -5.45
C ALA A 50 21.73 -1.90 -5.11
N GLU A 51 22.96 -1.85 -5.63
CA GLU A 51 24.02 -2.80 -5.31
C GLU A 51 24.42 -2.73 -3.83
N GLY A 52 24.61 -1.53 -3.29
CA GLY A 52 24.95 -1.33 -1.88
C GLY A 52 23.88 -1.86 -0.94
N GLU A 53 22.59 -1.56 -1.22
CA GLU A 53 21.46 -2.09 -0.43
C GLU A 53 21.37 -3.63 -0.54
N ALA A 54 21.56 -4.19 -1.74
CA ALA A 54 21.56 -5.64 -1.94
C ALA A 54 22.69 -6.32 -1.16
N MET A 55 23.88 -5.75 -1.15
CA MET A 55 25.04 -6.26 -0.39
C MET A 55 24.76 -6.22 1.11
N ASP A 56 24.32 -5.08 1.65
CA ASP A 56 24.09 -4.89 3.08
C ASP A 56 22.98 -5.84 3.60
N ILE A 57 21.84 -5.91 2.89
CA ILE A 57 20.75 -6.82 3.25
C ILE A 57 21.21 -8.29 3.17
N SER A 58 22.03 -8.65 2.16
CA SER A 58 22.56 -10.00 1.99
C SER A 58 23.45 -10.44 3.15
N HIS A 59 24.16 -9.53 3.80
CA HIS A 59 24.96 -9.83 4.98
C HIS A 59 24.12 -10.25 6.19
N GLY A 60 22.80 -9.99 6.18
CA GLY A 60 21.84 -10.50 7.16
C GLY A 60 21.37 -11.96 6.91
N ILE A 61 21.59 -12.52 5.72
CA ILE A 61 21.10 -13.85 5.36
C ILE A 61 21.61 -14.96 6.28
N PRO A 62 22.86 -14.97 6.80
CA PRO A 62 23.30 -15.98 7.74
C PRO A 62 22.45 -16.07 9.03
N PHE A 63 21.66 -15.04 9.33
CA PHE A 63 20.77 -14.95 10.50
C PHE A 63 19.29 -15.12 10.14
N ALA A 64 18.96 -15.36 8.87
CA ALA A 64 17.62 -15.46 8.33
C ALA A 64 17.41 -16.72 7.50
N ARG A 65 16.29 -16.82 6.78
CA ARG A 65 16.09 -17.90 5.81
C ARG A 65 16.89 -17.63 4.54
N PRO A 66 17.41 -18.68 3.87
CA PRO A 66 18.16 -18.51 2.63
C PRO A 66 17.36 -17.74 1.57
N MET A 67 17.97 -16.70 1.04
CA MET A 67 17.43 -15.85 -0.03
C MET A 67 18.57 -15.35 -0.90
N LYS A 68 18.39 -15.39 -2.23
CA LYS A 68 19.27 -14.72 -3.19
C LYS A 68 18.82 -13.28 -3.35
N ILE A 69 19.69 -12.32 -3.04
CA ILE A 69 19.39 -10.87 -3.13
C ILE A 69 20.45 -10.23 -4.02
N TYR A 70 20.03 -9.46 -5.02
CA TYR A 70 20.94 -8.79 -5.95
C TYR A 70 20.29 -7.56 -6.60
N ALA A 71 21.12 -6.64 -7.05
CA ALA A 71 20.70 -5.55 -7.92
C ALA A 71 20.55 -6.07 -9.35
N GLY A 72 19.49 -5.67 -10.03
CA GLY A 72 19.20 -6.13 -11.40
C GLY A 72 18.52 -5.07 -12.25
N GLY A 73 18.05 -5.48 -13.41
CA GLY A 73 17.31 -4.67 -14.36
C GLY A 73 15.87 -5.18 -14.58
N TYR A 74 15.17 -4.53 -15.51
CA TYR A 74 13.78 -4.90 -15.82
C TYR A 74 13.63 -6.31 -16.42
N ASP A 75 14.68 -6.87 -17.03
CA ASP A 75 14.63 -8.24 -17.55
C ASP A 75 14.71 -9.29 -16.44
N ASP A 76 15.29 -8.92 -15.29
CA ASP A 76 15.45 -9.81 -14.14
C ASP A 76 14.19 -9.97 -13.29
N ILE A 77 13.17 -9.15 -13.50
CA ILE A 77 11.98 -9.09 -12.63
C ILE A 77 10.72 -9.69 -13.26
N MET A 78 10.79 -10.17 -14.49
CA MET A 78 9.60 -10.57 -15.25
C MET A 78 8.93 -11.83 -14.76
N ASP A 79 9.67 -12.70 -14.07
CA ASP A 79 9.17 -13.90 -13.43
C ASP A 79 8.80 -13.68 -11.94
N ALA A 80 8.99 -12.48 -11.39
CA ALA A 80 8.64 -12.18 -10.02
C ALA A 80 7.13 -12.30 -9.78
N ALA A 81 6.72 -12.89 -8.65
CA ALA A 81 5.30 -12.92 -8.26
C ALA A 81 4.76 -11.53 -7.98
N ILE A 82 5.57 -10.67 -7.38
CA ILE A 82 5.20 -9.30 -6.99
C ILE A 82 6.34 -8.35 -7.37
N ILE A 83 5.98 -7.25 -8.01
CA ILE A 83 6.85 -6.09 -8.19
C ILE A 83 6.33 -5.00 -7.25
N VAL A 84 7.14 -4.60 -6.28
CA VAL A 84 6.86 -3.51 -5.34
C VAL A 84 7.49 -2.23 -5.86
N VAL A 85 6.70 -1.20 -6.14
CA VAL A 85 7.17 0.09 -6.63
C VAL A 85 7.15 1.10 -5.51
N THR A 86 8.33 1.49 -5.06
CA THR A 86 8.55 2.52 -4.03
C THR A 86 9.32 3.73 -4.60
N ALA A 87 9.61 3.70 -5.91
CA ALA A 87 10.29 4.78 -6.59
C ALA A 87 9.44 6.05 -6.63
N GLY A 88 10.00 7.15 -6.21
CA GLY A 88 9.34 8.45 -6.18
C GLY A 88 10.24 9.51 -5.57
N ALA A 89 9.89 10.75 -5.81
CA ALA A 89 10.54 11.89 -5.20
C ALA A 89 9.78 12.33 -3.95
N ASN A 90 10.51 12.82 -2.96
CA ASN A 90 9.92 13.50 -1.81
C ASN A 90 9.61 14.96 -2.15
N GLN A 91 8.60 15.52 -1.49
CA GLN A 91 8.28 16.93 -1.60
C GLN A 91 9.45 17.78 -1.09
N LYS A 92 9.83 18.79 -1.87
CA LYS A 92 10.87 19.74 -1.48
C LYS A 92 10.24 20.99 -0.84
N PRO A 93 10.99 21.72 -0.02
CA PRO A 93 10.52 23.01 0.50
C PRO A 93 10.10 23.94 -0.66
N GLY A 94 8.89 24.49 -0.59
CA GLY A 94 8.33 25.37 -1.60
C GLY A 94 7.62 24.68 -2.78
N GLU A 95 7.68 23.35 -2.90
CA GLU A 95 6.87 22.60 -3.87
C GLU A 95 5.42 22.46 -3.38
N THR A 96 4.48 22.58 -4.31
CA THR A 96 3.07 22.31 -4.05
C THR A 96 2.81 20.79 -4.08
N ARG A 97 1.65 20.37 -3.57
CA ARG A 97 1.19 18.97 -3.69
C ARG A 97 1.05 18.56 -5.16
N LEU A 98 0.56 19.44 -6.01
CA LEU A 98 0.39 19.19 -7.44
C LEU A 98 1.75 18.99 -8.15
N ASP A 99 2.77 19.80 -7.82
CA ASP A 99 4.12 19.64 -8.37
C ASP A 99 4.70 18.27 -8.04
N LEU A 100 4.50 17.81 -6.80
CA LEU A 100 4.94 16.48 -6.37
C LEU A 100 4.23 15.37 -7.15
N VAL A 101 2.91 15.49 -7.33
CA VAL A 101 2.11 14.51 -8.10
C VAL A 101 2.60 14.43 -9.53
N GLN A 102 2.74 15.57 -10.22
CA GLN A 102 3.23 15.64 -11.61
C GLN A 102 4.62 15.02 -11.76
N LYS A 103 5.52 15.29 -10.82
CA LYS A 103 6.88 14.74 -10.80
C LYS A 103 6.85 13.21 -10.64
N ASN A 104 6.05 12.68 -9.72
CA ASN A 104 5.96 11.24 -9.48
C ASN A 104 5.21 10.53 -10.61
N VAL A 105 4.19 11.12 -11.21
CA VAL A 105 3.58 10.63 -12.46
C VAL A 105 4.61 10.56 -13.58
N GLY A 106 5.49 11.57 -13.72
CA GLY A 106 6.60 11.56 -14.67
C GLY A 106 7.57 10.37 -14.45
N ILE A 107 7.90 10.06 -13.19
CA ILE A 107 8.70 8.88 -12.84
C ILE A 107 7.96 7.60 -13.22
N PHE A 108 6.68 7.49 -12.96
CA PHE A 108 5.86 6.32 -13.32
C PHE A 108 5.74 6.15 -14.84
N LYS A 109 5.67 7.24 -15.60
CA LYS A 109 5.72 7.22 -17.09
C LYS A 109 7.05 6.66 -17.63
N SER A 110 8.11 6.62 -16.82
CA SER A 110 9.39 5.97 -17.21
C SER A 110 9.48 4.51 -16.73
N ILE A 111 8.83 4.13 -15.63
CA ILE A 111 8.93 2.79 -15.02
C ILE A 111 7.87 1.84 -15.59
N ILE A 112 6.61 2.23 -15.57
CA ILE A 112 5.49 1.33 -15.86
C ILE A 112 5.51 0.81 -17.30
N PRO A 113 5.83 1.63 -18.34
CA PRO A 113 5.97 1.11 -19.71
C PRO A 113 7.09 0.06 -19.86
N GLU A 114 8.17 0.16 -19.05
CA GLU A 114 9.24 -0.84 -19.08
C GLU A 114 8.75 -2.22 -18.59
N ILE A 115 7.84 -2.24 -17.64
CA ILE A 115 7.19 -3.45 -17.14
C ILE A 115 6.15 -3.96 -18.16
N ALA A 116 5.31 -3.06 -18.66
CA ALA A 116 4.20 -3.37 -19.58
C ALA A 116 4.68 -4.01 -20.90
N LYS A 117 5.72 -3.43 -21.53
CA LYS A 117 6.26 -3.95 -22.81
C LYS A 117 6.82 -5.37 -22.73
N ARG A 118 7.04 -5.88 -21.51
CA ARG A 118 7.54 -7.23 -21.25
C ARG A 118 6.44 -8.23 -20.90
N ASP A 119 5.16 -7.84 -21.02
CA ASP A 119 3.99 -8.68 -20.73
C ASP A 119 4.04 -9.31 -19.32
N TYR A 120 4.37 -8.51 -18.31
CA TYR A 120 4.42 -8.97 -16.92
C TYR A 120 3.08 -9.53 -16.43
N GLN A 121 3.11 -10.72 -15.84
CA GLN A 121 1.92 -11.48 -15.45
C GLN A 121 1.65 -11.54 -13.94
N GLY A 122 2.55 -11.00 -13.11
CA GLY A 122 2.42 -10.99 -11.65
C GLY A 122 1.57 -9.83 -11.12
N ILE A 123 1.81 -9.47 -9.88
CA ILE A 123 1.10 -8.38 -9.20
C ILE A 123 2.02 -7.16 -9.07
N LEU A 124 1.49 -6.00 -9.44
CA LEU A 124 2.14 -4.72 -9.29
C LEU A 124 1.62 -4.04 -8.02
N LEU A 125 2.47 -3.93 -7.01
CA LEU A 125 2.16 -3.30 -5.73
C LEU A 125 2.78 -1.90 -5.67
N ILE A 126 1.95 -0.88 -5.72
CA ILE A 126 2.34 0.53 -5.68
C ILE A 126 2.38 1.00 -4.23
N VAL A 127 3.49 1.62 -3.85
CA VAL A 127 3.74 2.13 -2.49
C VAL A 127 4.14 3.60 -2.51
N SER A 128 4.60 4.09 -3.66
CA SER A 128 4.96 5.50 -3.87
C SER A 128 3.77 6.43 -3.68
N ASN A 129 4.01 7.62 -3.11
CA ASN A 129 2.97 8.62 -2.88
C ASN A 129 2.93 9.70 -3.99
N PRO A 130 1.70 10.21 -4.26
CA PRO A 130 0.39 9.83 -3.69
C PRO A 130 -0.12 8.51 -4.27
N VAL A 131 -0.30 7.54 -3.38
CA VAL A 131 -0.47 6.13 -3.77
C VAL A 131 -1.69 5.87 -4.65
N ASP A 132 -2.82 6.51 -4.38
CA ASP A 132 -4.06 6.30 -5.13
C ASP A 132 -3.91 6.78 -6.58
N ILE A 133 -3.38 7.98 -6.78
CA ILE A 133 -3.11 8.58 -8.11
C ILE A 133 -2.06 7.76 -8.86
N LEU A 134 -1.01 7.31 -8.19
CA LEU A 134 0.06 6.54 -8.83
C LEU A 134 -0.40 5.10 -9.15
N THR A 135 -1.29 4.52 -8.34
CA THR A 135 -1.93 3.24 -8.66
C THR A 135 -2.84 3.38 -9.89
N TYR A 136 -3.64 4.44 -9.96
CA TYR A 136 -4.45 4.74 -11.15
C TYR A 136 -3.57 4.95 -12.38
N THR A 137 -2.49 5.72 -12.25
CA THR A 137 -1.50 5.95 -13.32
C THR A 137 -0.88 4.62 -13.78
N ALA A 138 -0.47 3.77 -12.83
CA ALA A 138 0.12 2.47 -13.15
C ALA A 138 -0.89 1.57 -13.88
N HIS A 139 -2.15 1.55 -13.45
CA HIS A 139 -3.20 0.80 -14.14
C HIS A 139 -3.37 1.29 -15.59
N LYS A 140 -3.50 2.61 -15.82
CA LYS A 140 -3.66 3.19 -17.17
C LYS A 140 -2.46 2.93 -18.08
N LEU A 141 -1.23 3.01 -17.55
CA LEU A 141 -0.02 2.86 -18.35
C LEU A 141 0.37 1.40 -18.60
N SER A 142 0.02 0.49 -17.70
CA SER A 142 0.41 -0.91 -17.81
C SER A 142 -0.52 -1.73 -18.70
N GLY A 143 -1.81 -1.35 -18.79
CA GLY A 143 -2.84 -2.16 -19.42
C GLY A 143 -3.08 -3.51 -18.73
N MET A 144 -2.54 -3.71 -17.53
CA MET A 144 -2.71 -4.92 -16.74
C MET A 144 -4.17 -5.02 -16.22
N PRO A 145 -4.66 -6.23 -15.92
CA PRO A 145 -5.94 -6.40 -15.24
C PRO A 145 -5.97 -5.63 -13.91
N GLU A 146 -7.09 -4.96 -13.63
CA GLU A 146 -7.27 -4.08 -12.46
C GLU A 146 -6.94 -4.76 -11.13
N ASN A 147 -7.35 -6.02 -11.01
CA ASN A 147 -7.10 -6.82 -9.80
C ASN A 147 -5.62 -7.08 -9.51
N ARG A 148 -4.74 -6.87 -10.49
CA ARG A 148 -3.28 -7.08 -10.37
C ARG A 148 -2.49 -5.80 -10.16
N VAL A 149 -3.12 -4.63 -10.22
CA VAL A 149 -2.50 -3.33 -9.93
C VAL A 149 -3.08 -2.81 -8.63
N ILE A 150 -2.31 -2.93 -7.56
CA ILE A 150 -2.76 -2.70 -6.18
C ILE A 150 -1.91 -1.58 -5.58
N GLY A 151 -2.54 -0.64 -4.90
CA GLY A 151 -1.84 0.31 -4.04
C GLY A 151 -1.79 -0.19 -2.59
N SER A 152 -0.74 0.14 -1.86
CA SER A 152 -0.66 -0.13 -0.41
C SER A 152 -1.81 0.52 0.38
N GLY A 153 -2.39 1.56 -0.18
CA GLY A 153 -3.60 2.21 0.31
C GLY A 153 -3.49 2.65 1.76
N THR A 154 -4.57 2.47 2.47
CA THR A 154 -4.70 2.82 3.90
C THR A 154 -4.40 1.65 4.84
N VAL A 155 -3.64 0.64 4.38
CA VAL A 155 -3.24 -0.49 5.26
C VAL A 155 -2.43 0.01 6.46
N LEU A 156 -1.53 0.98 6.26
CA LEU A 156 -0.76 1.58 7.36
C LEU A 156 -1.65 2.46 8.24
N ASP A 157 -2.52 3.28 7.67
CA ASP A 157 -3.40 4.18 8.45
C ASP A 157 -4.39 3.37 9.29
N THR A 158 -4.90 2.28 8.74
CA THR A 158 -5.70 1.29 9.48
C THR A 158 -4.90 0.65 10.62
N ALA A 159 -3.62 0.33 10.40
CA ALA A 159 -2.78 -0.19 11.49
C ALA A 159 -2.56 0.85 12.60
N ARG A 160 -2.39 2.13 12.25
CA ARG A 160 -2.33 3.25 13.21
C ARG A 160 -3.63 3.39 13.98
N LEU A 161 -4.77 3.36 13.28
CA LEU A 161 -6.08 3.41 13.91
C LEU A 161 -6.28 2.28 14.93
N LYS A 162 -5.94 1.06 14.54
CA LYS A 162 -6.03 -0.11 15.43
C LYS A 162 -5.10 0.01 16.63
N TYR A 163 -3.89 0.56 16.44
CA TYR A 163 -2.95 0.81 17.52
C TYR A 163 -3.49 1.84 18.52
N GLU A 164 -3.94 3.01 18.03
CA GLU A 164 -4.53 4.06 18.87
C GLU A 164 -5.77 3.57 19.65
N LEU A 165 -6.63 2.81 18.99
CA LEU A 165 -7.80 2.21 19.65
C LEU A 165 -7.38 1.15 20.68
N GLY A 166 -6.39 0.34 20.40
CA GLY A 166 -5.85 -0.64 21.34
C GLY A 166 -5.33 0.03 22.62
N GLU A 167 -4.54 1.11 22.48
CA GLU A 167 -4.05 1.91 23.61
C GLU A 167 -5.21 2.57 24.38
N HIS A 168 -6.16 3.20 23.67
CA HIS A 168 -7.29 3.85 24.28
C HIS A 168 -8.16 2.89 25.11
N LEU A 169 -8.39 1.68 24.59
CA LEU A 169 -9.26 0.68 25.21
C LEU A 169 -8.53 -0.28 26.16
N GLY A 170 -7.20 -0.25 26.19
CA GLY A 170 -6.38 -1.17 26.97
C GLY A 170 -6.50 -2.61 26.51
N VAL A 171 -6.52 -2.85 25.20
CA VAL A 171 -6.60 -4.18 24.57
C VAL A 171 -5.55 -4.36 23.49
N ASP A 172 -5.24 -5.59 23.14
CA ASP A 172 -4.38 -5.88 22.00
C ASP A 172 -5.00 -5.34 20.70
N SER A 173 -4.24 -4.52 19.96
CA SER A 173 -4.69 -3.90 18.72
C SER A 173 -5.13 -4.91 17.64
N ARG A 174 -4.66 -6.17 17.73
CA ARG A 174 -5.10 -7.27 16.85
C ARG A 174 -6.56 -7.68 17.07
N SER A 175 -7.12 -7.38 18.24
CA SER A 175 -8.54 -7.62 18.56
C SER A 175 -9.46 -6.51 18.06
N VAL A 176 -8.90 -5.40 17.57
CA VAL A 176 -9.66 -4.27 17.03
C VAL A 176 -9.91 -4.50 15.54
N HIS A 177 -11.16 -4.42 15.13
CA HIS A 177 -11.59 -4.44 13.74
C HIS A 177 -12.12 -3.06 13.38
N ALA A 178 -11.31 -2.30 12.66
CA ALA A 178 -11.60 -0.94 12.18
C ALA A 178 -10.82 -0.69 10.89
N PHE A 179 -11.30 0.24 10.06
CA PHE A 179 -10.68 0.59 8.79
C PHE A 179 -10.59 2.10 8.62
N ILE A 180 -9.48 2.55 8.04
CA ILE A 180 -9.39 3.82 7.33
C ILE A 180 -9.66 3.52 5.86
N ILE A 181 -10.53 4.30 5.22
CA ILE A 181 -10.95 4.14 3.82
C ILE A 181 -10.82 5.46 3.04
N GLY A 182 -11.02 5.42 1.73
CA GLY A 182 -10.92 6.60 0.88
C GLY A 182 -9.50 6.86 0.39
N GLU A 183 -9.15 8.13 0.23
CA GLU A 183 -7.79 8.55 -0.11
C GLU A 183 -6.80 8.18 0.99
N HIS A 184 -5.61 7.71 0.64
CA HIS A 184 -4.48 7.77 1.57
C HIS A 184 -3.93 9.20 1.62
N GLY A 185 -4.41 9.99 2.57
CA GLY A 185 -4.05 11.40 2.70
C GLY A 185 -5.06 12.18 3.55
N ASP A 186 -5.15 13.49 3.31
CA ASP A 186 -5.92 14.39 4.16
C ASP A 186 -7.43 14.15 4.16
N SER A 187 -7.97 13.51 3.10
CA SER A 187 -9.39 13.15 3.00
C SER A 187 -9.69 11.69 3.36
N GLU A 188 -8.79 11.04 4.10
CA GLU A 188 -9.04 9.70 4.66
C GLU A 188 -10.21 9.69 5.64
N ILE A 189 -10.90 8.56 5.74
CA ILE A 189 -12.11 8.41 6.56
C ILE A 189 -11.94 7.22 7.51
N ALA A 190 -12.11 7.45 8.80
CA ALA A 190 -12.26 6.36 9.77
C ALA A 190 -13.70 5.83 9.71
N ALA A 191 -13.87 4.56 9.31
CA ALA A 191 -15.17 3.92 9.18
C ALA A 191 -15.68 3.45 10.56
N TRP A 192 -16.12 4.39 11.36
CA TRP A 192 -16.57 4.16 12.75
C TRP A 192 -17.78 3.25 12.84
N SER A 193 -18.74 3.39 11.90
CA SER A 193 -19.98 2.61 11.87
C SER A 193 -19.75 1.09 11.74
N SER A 194 -18.60 0.68 11.20
CA SER A 194 -18.21 -0.74 11.09
C SER A 194 -17.21 -1.18 12.16
N ALA A 195 -16.71 -0.25 12.98
CA ALA A 195 -15.66 -0.54 13.95
C ALA A 195 -16.19 -1.38 15.12
N ASN A 196 -15.41 -2.40 15.49
CA ASN A 196 -15.76 -3.28 16.61
C ASN A 196 -14.51 -3.87 17.27
N VAL A 197 -14.69 -4.39 18.48
CA VAL A 197 -13.68 -5.17 19.20
C VAL A 197 -14.24 -6.56 19.45
N SER A 198 -13.67 -7.55 18.80
CA SER A 198 -14.12 -8.95 18.90
C SER A 198 -15.64 -9.13 18.64
N GLY A 199 -16.21 -8.37 17.71
CA GLY A 199 -17.62 -8.39 17.32
C GLY A 199 -18.54 -7.51 18.18
N ILE A 200 -18.04 -6.88 19.23
CA ILE A 200 -18.80 -5.90 20.02
C ILE A 200 -18.64 -4.52 19.36
N PRO A 201 -19.73 -3.82 19.02
CA PRO A 201 -19.65 -2.47 18.46
C PRO A 201 -18.77 -1.56 19.30
N LEU A 202 -18.00 -0.70 18.63
CA LEU A 202 -16.94 0.10 19.27
C LEU A 202 -17.48 0.93 20.45
N ASN A 203 -18.58 1.66 20.27
CA ASN A 203 -19.15 2.49 21.33
C ASN A 203 -19.56 1.67 22.56
N THR A 204 -20.22 0.53 22.35
CA THR A 204 -20.57 -0.40 23.43
C THR A 204 -19.34 -0.90 24.17
N PHE A 205 -18.27 -1.22 23.42
CA PHE A 205 -17.03 -1.67 24.06
C PHE A 205 -16.34 -0.55 24.83
N CYS A 206 -16.36 0.69 24.31
CA CYS A 206 -15.87 1.88 25.03
C CYS A 206 -16.58 2.05 26.37
N GLU A 207 -17.92 1.96 26.41
CA GLU A 207 -18.71 2.07 27.63
C GLU A 207 -18.36 0.96 28.63
N MET A 208 -18.19 -0.27 28.18
CA MET A 208 -17.72 -1.38 29.04
C MET A 208 -16.35 -1.12 29.67
N ARG A 209 -15.52 -0.27 29.05
CA ARG A 209 -14.20 0.16 29.55
C ARG A 209 -14.25 1.47 30.33
N GLY A 210 -15.42 2.08 30.52
CA GLY A 210 -15.63 3.32 31.26
C GLY A 210 -15.36 4.60 30.44
N HIS A 211 -15.32 4.48 29.10
CA HIS A 211 -15.17 5.61 28.18
C HIS A 211 -16.56 5.98 27.62
N PHE A 212 -17.10 7.11 28.01
CA PHE A 212 -18.45 7.57 27.65
C PHE A 212 -18.46 8.77 26.72
N ASN A 213 -17.31 9.42 26.49
CA ASN A 213 -17.18 10.56 25.60
C ASN A 213 -16.67 10.07 24.23
N HIS A 214 -17.59 9.48 23.43
CA HIS A 214 -17.23 8.81 22.18
C HIS A 214 -16.76 9.80 21.13
N ASP A 215 -17.51 10.88 20.88
CA ASP A 215 -17.27 11.81 19.79
C ASP A 215 -15.88 12.47 19.91
N ASP A 216 -15.56 13.05 21.07
CA ASP A 216 -14.24 13.67 21.31
C ASP A 216 -13.09 12.66 21.21
N SER A 217 -13.32 11.42 21.68
CA SER A 217 -12.30 10.37 21.61
C SER A 217 -12.05 9.94 20.18
N MET A 218 -13.10 9.74 19.39
CA MET A 218 -13.01 9.33 17.98
C MET A 218 -12.40 10.43 17.12
N GLU A 219 -12.80 11.70 17.33
CA GLU A 219 -12.19 12.85 16.63
C GLU A 219 -10.69 12.96 16.92
N ARG A 220 -10.30 12.87 18.19
CA ARG A 220 -8.88 12.90 18.60
C ARG A 220 -8.09 11.75 17.99
N ILE A 221 -8.62 10.52 18.01
CA ILE A 221 -7.95 9.33 17.46
C ILE A 221 -7.80 9.48 15.95
N ALA A 222 -8.86 9.88 15.22
CA ALA A 222 -8.77 10.12 13.78
C ALA A 222 -7.74 11.20 13.44
N ALA A 223 -7.70 12.29 14.20
CA ALA A 223 -6.71 13.34 14.02
C ALA A 223 -5.28 12.83 14.26
N ASN A 224 -5.04 12.04 15.30
CA ASN A 224 -3.74 11.41 15.57
C ASN A 224 -3.29 10.52 14.42
N VAL A 225 -4.17 9.68 13.88
CA VAL A 225 -3.88 8.80 12.74
C VAL A 225 -3.44 9.64 11.54
N ARG A 226 -4.25 10.62 11.14
CA ARG A 226 -3.97 11.50 9.99
C ARG A 226 -2.67 12.27 10.14
N ASN A 227 -2.36 12.77 11.33
CA ASN A 227 -1.19 13.58 11.61
C ASN A 227 0.08 12.76 11.89
N SER A 228 -0.03 11.44 12.14
CA SER A 228 1.10 10.58 12.52
C SER A 228 2.28 10.67 11.56
N ALA A 229 2.02 10.69 10.24
CA ALA A 229 3.09 10.78 9.25
C ALA A 229 3.85 12.11 9.35
N TYR A 230 3.15 13.23 9.50
CA TYR A 230 3.73 14.56 9.63
C TYR A 230 4.60 14.67 10.88
N GLU A 231 4.12 14.15 12.01
CA GLU A 231 4.89 14.14 13.25
C GLU A 231 6.18 13.29 13.17
N ILE A 232 6.08 12.10 12.58
CA ILE A 232 7.24 11.21 12.39
C ILE A 232 8.26 11.88 11.48
N ILE A 233 7.82 12.48 10.37
CA ILE A 233 8.70 13.18 9.42
C ILE A 233 9.37 14.38 10.09
N ALA A 234 8.64 15.16 10.89
CA ALA A 234 9.20 16.29 11.63
C ALA A 234 10.30 15.85 12.63
N LYS A 235 10.17 14.64 13.21
CA LYS A 235 11.12 14.13 14.22
C LYS A 235 12.31 13.37 13.64
N LYS A 236 12.16 12.68 12.50
CA LYS A 236 13.21 11.81 11.93
C LYS A 236 13.37 11.91 10.39
N ASN A 237 12.79 12.95 9.78
CA ASN A 237 12.86 13.31 8.36
C ASN A 237 12.17 12.35 7.39
N ALA A 238 11.77 11.15 7.78
CA ALA A 238 11.07 10.19 6.95
C ALA A 238 10.30 9.17 7.79
N THR A 239 9.27 8.57 7.22
CA THR A 239 8.57 7.40 7.77
C THR A 239 8.76 6.21 6.83
N TYR A 240 9.14 5.05 7.36
CA TYR A 240 9.45 3.87 6.55
C TYR A 240 9.22 2.52 7.25
N TYR A 241 9.27 2.41 8.56
CA TYR A 241 9.09 1.12 9.24
C TYR A 241 7.65 0.60 9.14
N GLY A 242 6.67 1.45 9.41
CA GLY A 242 5.25 1.06 9.36
C GLY A 242 4.81 0.64 7.96
N ILE A 243 5.22 1.41 6.94
CA ILE A 243 4.89 1.08 5.55
C ILE A 243 5.60 -0.20 5.08
N ALA A 244 6.84 -0.45 5.51
CA ALA A 244 7.52 -1.70 5.21
C ALA A 244 6.79 -2.93 5.79
N MET A 245 6.23 -2.81 7.00
CA MET A 245 5.38 -3.86 7.59
C MET A 245 4.05 -4.02 6.84
N SER A 246 3.47 -2.93 6.32
CA SER A 246 2.27 -3.00 5.47
C SER A 246 2.56 -3.71 4.14
N VAL A 247 3.67 -3.37 3.48
CA VAL A 247 4.15 -4.07 2.27
C VAL A 247 4.32 -5.57 2.54
N LYS A 248 5.03 -5.91 3.63
CA LYS A 248 5.20 -7.30 4.06
C LYS A 248 3.84 -8.00 4.23
N ARG A 249 2.89 -7.36 4.90
CA ARG A 249 1.55 -7.94 5.16
C ARG A 249 0.76 -8.18 3.87
N ILE A 250 0.81 -7.24 2.92
CA ILE A 250 0.16 -7.40 1.60
C ILE A 250 0.82 -8.54 0.82
N CYS A 251 2.15 -8.56 0.75
CA CYS A 251 2.90 -9.64 0.09
C CYS A 251 2.60 -11.02 0.70
N GLU A 252 2.46 -11.09 2.02
CA GLU A 252 2.11 -12.32 2.74
C GLU A 252 0.72 -12.84 2.33
N ALA A 253 -0.28 -11.96 2.28
CA ALA A 253 -1.64 -12.30 1.85
C ALA A 253 -1.66 -12.85 0.41
N ILE A 254 -0.85 -12.24 -0.49
CA ILE A 254 -0.75 -12.65 -1.89
C ILE A 254 -0.05 -14.00 -2.02
N VAL A 255 1.17 -14.12 -1.47
CA VAL A 255 2.02 -15.31 -1.65
C VAL A 255 1.42 -16.56 -1.02
N ARG A 256 0.74 -16.41 0.13
CA ARG A 256 0.09 -17.50 0.85
C ARG A 256 -1.36 -17.75 0.41
N ASP A 257 -1.89 -16.97 -0.52
CA ASP A 257 -3.31 -17.00 -0.94
C ASP A 257 -4.26 -16.93 0.27
N GLU A 258 -3.96 -16.05 1.22
CA GLU A 258 -4.69 -16.01 2.51
C GLU A 258 -6.13 -15.53 2.39
N LYS A 259 -6.47 -14.82 1.32
CA LYS A 259 -7.78 -14.14 1.15
C LYS A 259 -8.10 -13.21 2.31
N SER A 260 -7.08 -12.54 2.79
CA SER A 260 -7.19 -11.57 3.89
C SER A 260 -7.91 -10.31 3.43
N ILE A 261 -8.72 -9.75 4.33
CA ILE A 261 -9.38 -8.46 4.08
C ILE A 261 -8.43 -7.35 4.49
N LEU A 262 -7.96 -6.59 3.50
CA LEU A 262 -7.02 -5.47 3.67
C LEU A 262 -7.55 -4.22 2.96
N PRO A 263 -7.42 -3.02 3.55
CA PRO A 263 -7.86 -1.77 2.93
C PRO A 263 -6.80 -1.25 1.94
N VAL A 264 -6.61 -2.01 0.87
CA VAL A 264 -5.70 -1.67 -0.23
C VAL A 264 -6.38 -0.73 -1.23
N SER A 265 -5.59 0.07 -1.95
CA SER A 265 -6.11 0.88 -3.06
C SER A 265 -6.34 0.02 -4.30
N GLY A 266 -7.51 0.15 -4.87
CA GLY A 266 -7.90 -0.49 -6.12
C GLY A 266 -8.99 0.29 -6.84
N MET A 267 -9.26 -0.08 -8.08
CA MET A 267 -10.32 0.54 -8.89
C MET A 267 -11.69 0.28 -8.26
N ILE A 268 -12.51 1.30 -8.15
CA ILE A 268 -13.86 1.23 -7.60
C ILE A 268 -14.89 1.42 -8.71
N HIS A 269 -15.90 0.55 -8.73
CA HIS A 269 -17.01 0.56 -9.68
C HIS A 269 -18.35 0.46 -8.94
N GLY A 270 -19.04 1.59 -8.75
CA GLY A 270 -20.43 1.67 -8.23
C GLY A 270 -20.58 1.57 -6.71
N MET A 271 -19.54 1.28 -5.96
CA MET A 271 -19.64 1.12 -4.50
C MET A 271 -19.88 2.49 -3.85
N TYR A 272 -20.94 2.63 -3.07
CA TYR A 272 -21.38 3.87 -2.41
C TYR A 272 -21.55 5.07 -3.35
N GLY A 273 -21.90 4.80 -4.62
CA GLY A 273 -22.02 5.85 -5.65
C GLY A 273 -20.68 6.38 -6.17
N VAL A 274 -19.60 5.70 -5.89
CA VAL A 274 -18.24 6.03 -6.37
C VAL A 274 -17.92 5.19 -7.61
N GLU A 275 -17.49 5.86 -8.69
CA GLU A 275 -17.19 5.24 -9.99
C GLU A 275 -15.81 5.67 -10.49
N ASP A 276 -15.13 4.76 -11.19
CA ASP A 276 -13.91 5.01 -11.98
C ASP A 276 -12.82 5.81 -11.27
N VAL A 277 -12.51 5.42 -10.05
CA VAL A 277 -11.45 6.01 -9.24
C VAL A 277 -10.72 4.91 -8.48
N VAL A 278 -9.43 5.11 -8.28
CA VAL A 278 -8.64 4.28 -7.35
C VAL A 278 -8.65 4.93 -5.98
N LEU A 279 -9.10 4.20 -5.00
CA LEU A 279 -9.04 4.56 -3.57
C LEU A 279 -9.05 3.31 -2.71
N SER A 280 -8.86 3.49 -1.41
CA SER A 280 -8.76 2.41 -0.44
C SER A 280 -10.12 1.98 0.07
N MET A 281 -10.43 0.70 -0.10
CA MET A 281 -11.57 0.01 0.50
C MET A 281 -11.13 -1.36 1.00
N PRO A 282 -11.79 -1.92 2.02
CA PRO A 282 -11.56 -3.31 2.40
C PRO A 282 -11.76 -4.23 1.19
N ALA A 283 -10.76 -5.05 0.91
CA ALA A 283 -10.77 -5.96 -0.23
C ALA A 283 -10.20 -7.33 0.16
N ILE A 284 -10.75 -8.40 -0.40
CA ILE A 284 -10.18 -9.74 -0.29
C ILE A 284 -8.94 -9.77 -1.17
N VAL A 285 -7.78 -9.95 -0.54
CA VAL A 285 -6.48 -10.02 -1.19
C VAL A 285 -5.94 -11.44 -1.12
N GLY A 286 -5.66 -12.02 -2.27
CA GLY A 286 -5.10 -13.35 -2.43
C GLY A 286 -4.10 -13.41 -3.58
N LYS A 287 -3.77 -14.61 -4.03
CA LYS A 287 -2.75 -14.84 -5.08
C LYS A 287 -3.01 -14.15 -6.42
N ASN A 288 -4.26 -13.79 -6.68
CA ASN A 288 -4.66 -13.09 -7.91
C ASN A 288 -4.72 -11.56 -7.74
N GLY A 289 -4.30 -11.06 -6.59
CA GLY A 289 -4.42 -9.65 -6.22
C GLY A 289 -5.71 -9.35 -5.49
N ILE A 290 -6.42 -8.27 -5.84
CA ILE A 290 -7.76 -7.95 -5.34
C ILE A 290 -8.76 -8.90 -5.97
N GLU A 291 -9.30 -9.84 -5.20
CA GLU A 291 -10.32 -10.76 -5.71
C GLU A 291 -11.72 -10.12 -5.70
N ARG A 292 -12.00 -9.33 -4.66
CA ARG A 292 -13.27 -8.61 -4.50
C ARG A 292 -13.15 -7.53 -3.44
N GLN A 293 -13.77 -6.38 -3.68
CA GLN A 293 -13.99 -5.38 -2.63
C GLN A 293 -15.14 -5.80 -1.72
N VAL A 294 -15.01 -5.46 -0.44
CA VAL A 294 -15.95 -5.84 0.61
C VAL A 294 -16.70 -4.61 1.06
N PRO A 295 -18.00 -4.50 0.77
CA PRO A 295 -18.81 -3.42 1.33
C PRO A 295 -18.92 -3.60 2.85
N ILE A 296 -18.67 -2.52 3.59
CA ILE A 296 -18.81 -2.44 5.04
C ILE A 296 -19.96 -1.50 5.38
N SER A 297 -20.49 -1.58 6.60
CA SER A 297 -21.50 -0.64 7.04
C SER A 297 -20.90 0.75 7.17
N LEU A 298 -21.46 1.72 6.46
CA LEU A 298 -21.14 3.14 6.55
C LEU A 298 -22.42 3.92 6.79
N ASP A 299 -22.41 4.88 7.68
CA ASP A 299 -23.52 5.82 7.84
C ASP A 299 -23.56 6.83 6.68
N GLU A 300 -24.57 7.70 6.67
CA GLU A 300 -24.77 8.67 5.57
C GLU A 300 -23.64 9.70 5.49
N ASP A 301 -23.03 10.06 6.61
CA ASP A 301 -21.97 11.07 6.65
C ASP A 301 -20.62 10.47 6.21
N GLU A 302 -20.33 9.24 6.61
CA GLU A 302 -19.19 8.47 6.13
C GLU A 302 -19.27 8.23 4.61
N GLN A 303 -20.45 7.91 4.08
CA GLN A 303 -20.66 7.77 2.63
C GLN A 303 -20.44 9.10 1.88
N LYS A 304 -20.95 10.23 2.39
CA LYS A 304 -20.71 11.56 1.81
C LYS A 304 -19.23 11.93 1.84
N GLN A 305 -18.52 11.62 2.93
CA GLN A 305 -17.08 11.85 3.04
C GLN A 305 -16.31 10.99 2.00
N LEU A 306 -16.71 9.72 1.81
CA LEU A 306 -16.11 8.84 0.82
C LEU A 306 -16.31 9.37 -0.61
N GLN A 307 -17.52 9.83 -0.94
CA GLN A 307 -17.82 10.44 -2.23
C GLN A 307 -16.99 11.71 -2.46
N LYS A 308 -16.81 12.54 -1.42
CA LYS A 308 -15.96 13.73 -1.48
C LYS A 308 -14.48 13.35 -1.68
N SER A 309 -13.99 12.36 -0.96
CA SER A 309 -12.62 11.83 -1.11
C SER A 309 -12.38 11.33 -2.54
N ALA A 310 -13.33 10.58 -3.10
CA ALA A 310 -13.29 10.11 -4.47
C ALA A 310 -13.27 11.25 -5.50
N GLN A 311 -14.06 12.31 -5.27
CA GLN A 311 -14.09 13.47 -6.15
C GLN A 311 -12.74 14.20 -6.18
N ILE A 312 -12.10 14.39 -5.02
CA ILE A 312 -10.76 14.99 -4.90
C ILE A 312 -9.74 14.21 -5.73
N LEU A 313 -9.77 12.88 -5.64
CA LEU A 313 -8.86 12.01 -6.40
C LEU A 313 -9.11 12.08 -7.91
N LYS A 314 -10.37 12.11 -8.35
CA LYS A 314 -10.72 12.28 -9.78
C LYS A 314 -10.19 13.60 -10.35
N GLU A 315 -10.48 14.70 -9.68
CA GLU A 315 -10.03 16.03 -10.09
C GLU A 315 -8.50 16.11 -10.19
N MET A 316 -7.79 15.46 -9.25
CA MET A 316 -6.34 15.41 -9.28
C MET A 316 -5.82 14.53 -10.43
N ALA A 317 -6.45 13.38 -10.68
CA ALA A 317 -6.07 12.48 -11.77
C ALA A 317 -6.24 13.17 -13.14
N GLU A 318 -7.33 13.90 -13.35
CA GLU A 318 -7.59 14.66 -14.59
C GLU A 318 -6.56 15.76 -14.85
N GLN A 319 -5.94 16.32 -13.80
CA GLN A 319 -4.94 17.39 -13.95
C GLN A 319 -3.55 16.86 -14.34
N VAL A 320 -3.27 15.57 -14.14
CA VAL A 320 -1.90 15.02 -14.26
C VAL A 320 -1.75 13.89 -15.28
N LEU A 321 -2.84 13.30 -15.75
CA LEU A 321 -2.86 12.25 -16.77
C LEU A 321 -3.29 12.78 -18.12
#